data_2ecb85f5ed2b19436a883cfc790e8e90
#
_entry.id   2ecb85f5ed2b19436a883cfc790e8e90
#
_cell.length_a   1.000
_cell.length_b   1.000
_cell.length_c   1.000
_cell.angle_alpha   90.00
_cell.angle_beta   90.00
_cell.angle_gamma   90.00
#
_symmetry.space_group_name_H-M   'P 1'
#
loop_
_entity.id
_entity.type
_entity.pdbx_description
1 polymer ?
#
loop_
_entity_poly.entity_id
_entity_poly.type
_entity_poly.pdbx_seq_one_letter_code
_entity_poly.pdbx_strand_id
1 'polypeptide(L)'
;MRPMFSYFGSKWMLAKKYGPPAHDLVIEPFAGSAAYSLYWNVPKALLIDIYPEIVGMWKFLIGATEKEIMSLPIDFDHIDDLKIPQEAKWLIGYWIKKASVTGGKSRTAWARQYRHSGDCKVWSEAARLRIAKQLPGIRGWKAELGDFQSAPDKTATWFIDPPYQVAGRHYVHSEVDYVALAKFCKSRKGQTFVCENAGADWLEFLPLAKSRGTFGHMRSGVSNEVVFSQSR
;
A
#
# COMPACT_ATOMS: atom_id res chain seq x y z
N MET A 1 9.64 3.16 8.27
CA MET A 1 10.17 2.69 6.96
C MET A 1 9.62 3.55 5.82
N ARG A 2 10.22 3.48 4.62
CA ARG A 2 9.70 4.12 3.40
C ARG A 2 8.86 3.11 2.60
N PRO A 3 7.93 3.55 1.72
CA PRO A 3 7.18 2.63 0.87
C PRO A 3 8.07 1.70 0.07
N MET A 4 7.78 0.39 0.07
CA MET A 4 8.53 -0.62 -0.68
C MET A 4 8.26 -0.53 -2.19
N PHE A 5 7.07 -0.10 -2.57
CA PHE A 5 6.64 0.21 -3.94
C PHE A 5 5.65 1.37 -3.94
N SER A 6 5.38 1.92 -5.11
CA SER A 6 4.43 3.03 -5.28
C SER A 6 3.07 2.48 -5.67
N TYR A 7 2.04 2.78 -4.91
CA TYR A 7 0.66 2.38 -5.18
C TYR A 7 -0.27 3.58 -5.16
N PHE A 8 -1.32 3.56 -5.98
CA PHE A 8 -2.33 4.61 -5.99
C PHE A 8 -3.02 4.69 -4.62
N GLY A 9 -3.33 5.89 -4.16
CA GLY A 9 -4.02 6.09 -2.88
C GLY A 9 -3.17 5.89 -1.62
N SER A 10 -1.87 5.59 -1.74
CA SER A 10 -1.00 5.34 -0.59
C SER A 10 -1.08 6.43 0.47
N LYS A 11 -1.38 6.06 1.71
CA LYS A 11 -1.55 6.95 2.87
C LYS A 11 -0.26 7.32 3.59
N TRP A 12 0.92 6.98 3.03
CA TRP A 12 2.20 7.18 3.72
C TRP A 12 2.43 8.63 4.19
N MET A 13 2.06 9.63 3.37
CA MET A 13 2.17 11.05 3.72
C MET A 13 1.16 11.49 4.79
N LEU A 14 0.06 10.77 4.91
CA LEU A 14 -1.03 11.07 5.85
C LEU A 14 -0.96 10.21 7.12
N ALA A 15 -0.15 9.16 7.15
CA ALA A 15 -0.10 8.19 8.24
C ALA A 15 0.09 8.85 9.63
N LYS A 16 0.88 9.91 9.70
CA LYS A 16 1.07 10.69 10.92
C LYS A 16 -0.23 11.33 11.44
N LYS A 17 -1.15 11.69 10.55
CA LYS A 17 -2.41 12.37 10.90
C LYS A 17 -3.40 11.44 11.60
N TYR A 18 -3.36 10.14 11.29
CA TYR A 18 -4.18 9.13 11.96
C TYR A 18 -3.70 8.85 13.39
N GLY A 19 -2.43 9.14 13.71
CA GLY A 19 -1.82 8.81 14.99
C GLY A 19 -1.13 7.44 14.98
N PRO A 20 -0.37 7.14 16.07
CA PRO A 20 0.35 5.88 16.19
C PRO A 20 -0.57 4.69 16.47
N PRO A 21 -0.16 3.47 16.12
CA PRO A 21 -0.87 2.26 16.51
C PRO A 21 -0.83 2.08 18.04
N ALA A 22 -1.96 1.69 18.63
CA ALA A 22 -2.08 1.37 20.03
C ALA A 22 -1.68 -0.09 20.35
N HIS A 23 -1.51 -0.92 19.33
CA HIS A 23 -1.20 -2.35 19.47
C HIS A 23 -0.01 -2.73 18.60
N ASP A 24 0.77 -3.73 19.05
CA ASP A 24 1.89 -4.28 18.29
C ASP A 24 1.47 -4.94 16.96
N LEU A 25 0.24 -5.47 16.91
CA LEU A 25 -0.35 -6.00 15.69
C LEU A 25 -1.17 -4.93 15.00
N VAL A 26 -0.83 -4.65 13.76
CA VAL A 26 -1.65 -3.86 12.84
C VAL A 26 -2.28 -4.78 11.80
N ILE A 27 -3.56 -4.60 11.52
CA ILE A 27 -4.28 -5.34 10.47
C ILE A 27 -4.76 -4.33 9.42
N GLU A 28 -4.32 -4.53 8.18
CA GLU A 28 -4.74 -3.74 7.01
C GLU A 28 -5.53 -4.65 6.05
N PRO A 29 -6.89 -4.67 6.10
CA PRO A 29 -7.72 -5.54 5.25
C PRO A 29 -7.94 -4.99 3.83
N PHE A 30 -7.33 -3.89 3.48
CA PHE A 30 -7.15 -3.31 2.16
C PHE A 30 -5.70 -2.85 2.07
N ALA A 31 -4.79 -3.83 2.02
CA ALA A 31 -3.38 -3.59 2.32
C ALA A 31 -2.67 -2.64 1.35
N GLY A 32 -2.96 -2.74 0.05
CA GLY A 32 -2.26 -1.94 -0.95
C GLY A 32 -0.75 -1.88 -0.69
N SER A 33 -0.21 -0.67 -0.48
CA SER A 33 1.22 -0.47 -0.15
C SER A 33 1.56 -0.57 1.33
N ALA A 34 0.66 -0.98 2.20
CA ALA A 34 0.81 -1.06 3.66
C ALA A 34 1.43 0.22 4.26
N ALA A 35 0.91 1.34 3.81
CA ALA A 35 1.52 2.64 4.05
C ALA A 35 1.53 3.03 5.52
N TYR A 36 0.49 2.70 6.27
CA TYR A 36 0.37 2.97 7.69
C TYR A 36 1.36 2.12 8.49
N SER A 37 1.37 0.81 8.27
CA SER A 37 2.29 -0.12 8.94
C SER A 37 3.76 0.21 8.67
N LEU A 38 4.10 0.58 7.43
CA LEU A 38 5.46 1.02 7.07
C LEU A 38 5.84 2.33 7.76
N TYR A 39 4.94 3.31 7.79
CA TYR A 39 5.22 4.62 8.39
C TYR A 39 5.56 4.48 9.87
N TRP A 40 4.76 3.73 10.61
CA TRP A 40 4.94 3.53 12.04
C TRP A 40 5.93 2.43 12.40
N ASN A 41 6.50 1.75 11.39
CA ASN A 41 7.50 0.70 11.58
C ASN A 41 7.00 -0.39 12.56
N VAL A 42 5.77 -0.86 12.34
CA VAL A 42 5.12 -1.79 13.25
C VAL A 42 5.83 -3.14 13.28
N PRO A 43 5.96 -3.79 14.46
CA PRO A 43 6.67 -5.06 14.57
C PRO A 43 5.91 -6.23 13.91
N LYS A 44 4.57 -6.16 13.89
CA LYS A 44 3.71 -7.20 13.33
C LYS A 44 2.60 -6.56 12.48
N ALA A 45 2.45 -7.03 11.25
CA ALA A 45 1.30 -6.66 10.41
C ALA A 45 0.66 -7.91 9.79
N LEU A 46 -0.67 -7.87 9.68
CA LEU A 46 -1.43 -8.77 8.82
C LEU A 46 -2.00 -7.95 7.68
N LEU A 47 -1.49 -8.19 6.49
CA LEU A 47 -1.87 -7.51 5.27
C LEU A 47 -2.84 -8.42 4.52
N ILE A 48 -4.07 -7.95 4.31
CA ILE A 48 -5.08 -8.69 3.53
C ILE A 48 -5.44 -7.83 2.33
N ASP A 49 -5.48 -8.42 1.17
CA ASP A 49 -5.91 -7.75 -0.06
C ASP A 49 -6.57 -8.74 -1.00
N ILE A 50 -7.57 -8.27 -1.74
CA ILE A 50 -8.25 -9.09 -2.73
C ILE A 50 -7.44 -9.21 -4.03
N TYR A 51 -6.47 -8.32 -4.25
CA TYR A 51 -5.68 -8.27 -5.47
C TYR A 51 -4.43 -9.16 -5.36
N PRO A 52 -4.36 -10.27 -6.14
CA PRO A 52 -3.27 -11.26 -6.02
C PRO A 52 -1.88 -10.67 -6.23
N GLU A 53 -1.74 -9.65 -7.10
CA GLU A 53 -0.45 -8.99 -7.33
C GLU A 53 0.08 -8.32 -6.06
N ILE A 54 -0.79 -7.64 -5.31
CA ILE A 54 -0.42 -6.96 -4.06
C ILE A 54 0.02 -7.98 -3.03
N VAL A 55 -0.77 -9.04 -2.84
CA VAL A 55 -0.44 -10.11 -1.88
C VAL A 55 0.84 -10.84 -2.28
N GLY A 56 1.00 -11.14 -3.57
CA GLY A 56 2.20 -11.79 -4.09
C GLY A 56 3.46 -10.95 -3.84
N MET A 57 3.41 -9.65 -4.14
CA MET A 57 4.53 -8.74 -3.85
C MET A 57 4.88 -8.70 -2.37
N TRP A 58 3.89 -8.64 -1.47
CA TRP A 58 4.15 -8.65 -0.04
C TRP A 58 4.73 -9.97 0.44
N LYS A 59 4.21 -11.12 -0.01
CA LYS A 59 4.79 -12.44 0.30
C LYS A 59 6.23 -12.53 -0.16
N PHE A 60 6.53 -12.06 -1.38
CA PHE A 60 7.90 -12.00 -1.90
C PHE A 60 8.80 -11.13 -1.03
N LEU A 61 8.40 -9.89 -0.72
CA LEU A 61 9.20 -8.97 0.11
C LEU A 61 9.44 -9.51 1.52
N ILE A 62 8.43 -10.11 2.14
CA ILE A 62 8.54 -10.72 3.48
C ILE A 62 9.52 -11.90 3.48
N GLY A 63 9.54 -12.72 2.42
CA GLY A 63 10.41 -13.89 2.28
C GLY A 63 11.80 -13.59 1.73
N ALA A 64 11.95 -12.57 0.88
CA ALA A 64 13.17 -12.31 0.13
C ALA A 64 14.37 -11.97 1.01
N THR A 65 15.54 -12.41 0.62
CA THR A 65 16.82 -12.00 1.20
C THR A 65 17.30 -10.67 0.60
N GLU A 66 18.22 -9.99 1.27
CA GLU A 66 18.89 -8.81 0.71
C GLU A 66 19.57 -9.14 -0.64
N LYS A 67 20.23 -10.30 -0.72
CA LYS A 67 20.91 -10.76 -1.94
C LYS A 67 19.93 -10.94 -3.10
N GLU A 68 18.75 -11.51 -2.86
CA GLU A 68 17.72 -11.67 -3.89
C GLU A 68 17.22 -10.33 -4.41
N ILE A 69 16.93 -9.35 -3.53
CA ILE A 69 16.54 -8.01 -3.98
C ILE A 69 17.66 -7.34 -4.77
N MET A 70 18.90 -7.44 -4.32
CA MET A 70 20.04 -6.82 -5.00
C MET A 70 20.39 -7.50 -6.32
N SER A 71 20.00 -8.75 -6.54
CA SER A 71 20.20 -9.46 -7.81
C SER A 71 19.14 -9.16 -8.87
N LEU A 72 18.03 -8.52 -8.49
CA LEU A 72 16.98 -8.18 -9.47
C LEU A 72 17.53 -7.26 -10.57
N PRO A 73 17.19 -7.49 -11.84
CA PRO A 73 17.76 -6.71 -12.95
C PRO A 73 17.31 -5.24 -12.88
N ILE A 74 18.22 -4.34 -13.25
CA ILE A 74 17.94 -2.90 -13.42
C ILE A 74 18.04 -2.46 -14.88
N ASP A 75 18.53 -3.30 -15.75
CA ASP A 75 18.65 -3.05 -17.17
C ASP A 75 17.83 -4.08 -17.95
N PHE A 76 16.78 -3.63 -18.62
CA PHE A 76 15.86 -4.44 -19.42
C PHE A 76 14.96 -3.52 -20.24
N ASP A 77 14.44 -4.01 -21.33
CA ASP A 77 13.46 -3.31 -22.16
C ASP A 77 12.03 -3.62 -21.74
N HIS A 78 11.70 -4.87 -21.57
CA HIS A 78 10.37 -5.31 -21.19
C HIS A 78 10.43 -6.28 -20.00
N ILE A 79 9.52 -6.11 -19.04
CA ILE A 79 9.52 -6.87 -17.78
C ILE A 79 9.21 -8.35 -18.00
N ASP A 80 8.42 -8.68 -19.04
CA ASP A 80 8.03 -10.06 -19.33
C ASP A 80 9.21 -10.89 -19.84
N ASP A 81 10.27 -10.26 -20.40
CA ASP A 81 11.50 -10.92 -20.86
C ASP A 81 12.41 -11.37 -19.70
N LEU A 82 12.15 -10.88 -18.50
CA LEU A 82 12.97 -11.18 -17.32
C LEU A 82 12.71 -12.61 -16.82
N LYS A 83 13.78 -13.35 -16.59
CA LYS A 83 13.75 -14.69 -15.99
C LYS A 83 13.85 -14.61 -14.46
N ILE A 84 12.84 -14.02 -13.85
CA ILE A 84 12.72 -13.82 -12.39
C ILE A 84 11.31 -14.21 -11.93
N PRO A 85 11.07 -14.43 -10.62
CA PRO A 85 9.74 -14.70 -10.09
C PRO A 85 8.70 -13.65 -10.50
N GLN A 86 7.46 -14.07 -10.70
CA GLN A 86 6.38 -13.19 -11.14
C GLN A 86 6.14 -12.05 -10.15
N GLU A 87 6.26 -12.32 -8.86
CA GLU A 87 6.10 -11.34 -7.79
C GLU A 87 7.18 -10.25 -7.84
N ALA A 88 8.40 -10.62 -8.22
CA ALA A 88 9.48 -9.66 -8.45
C ALA A 88 9.22 -8.81 -9.71
N LYS A 89 8.61 -9.39 -10.76
CA LYS A 89 8.17 -8.63 -11.94
C LYS A 89 7.11 -7.59 -11.54
N TRP A 90 6.12 -7.98 -10.74
CA TRP A 90 5.12 -7.03 -10.23
C TRP A 90 5.77 -5.91 -9.42
N LEU A 91 6.67 -6.23 -8.50
CA LEU A 91 7.40 -5.22 -7.71
C LEU A 91 8.12 -4.21 -8.61
N ILE A 92 8.86 -4.68 -9.61
CA ILE A 92 9.54 -3.81 -10.59
C ILE A 92 8.51 -2.98 -11.37
N GLY A 93 7.40 -3.58 -11.79
CA GLY A 93 6.34 -2.92 -12.54
C GLY A 93 5.75 -1.71 -11.80
N TYR A 94 5.53 -1.82 -10.49
CA TYR A 94 5.04 -0.70 -9.66
C TYR A 94 6.09 0.39 -9.43
N TRP A 95 7.35 0.10 -9.66
CA TRP A 95 8.40 1.11 -9.72
C TRP A 95 8.50 1.79 -11.08
N ILE A 96 8.18 1.09 -12.17
CA ILE A 96 8.12 1.65 -13.53
C ILE A 96 6.95 2.62 -13.64
N LYS A 97 5.76 2.22 -13.19
CA LYS A 97 4.53 3.02 -13.27
C LYS A 97 4.08 3.40 -11.86
N LYS A 98 4.58 4.53 -11.40
CA LYS A 98 4.28 5.02 -10.05
C LYS A 98 2.84 5.53 -9.91
N ALA A 99 2.34 5.51 -8.67
CA ALA A 99 1.01 5.98 -8.30
C ALA A 99 -0.09 5.41 -9.22
N SER A 100 0.02 4.14 -9.57
CA SER A 100 -0.94 3.41 -10.40
C SER A 100 -1.52 2.23 -9.64
N VAL A 101 -2.66 1.76 -10.08
CA VAL A 101 -3.31 0.53 -9.60
C VAL A 101 -2.80 -0.72 -10.33
N THR A 102 -1.97 -0.57 -11.37
CA THR A 102 -1.36 -1.66 -12.14
C THR A 102 0.11 -1.36 -12.40
N GLY A 103 0.96 -2.38 -12.39
CA GLY A 103 2.37 -2.26 -12.75
C GLY A 103 2.60 -1.84 -14.21
N GLY A 104 3.72 -1.19 -14.48
CA GLY A 104 4.21 -0.91 -15.84
C GLY A 104 5.01 -2.08 -16.40
N LYS A 105 5.05 -2.20 -17.73
CA LYS A 105 5.78 -3.29 -18.42
C LYS A 105 7.10 -2.87 -19.04
N SER A 106 7.20 -1.63 -19.50
CA SER A 106 8.39 -1.12 -20.20
C SER A 106 8.89 0.17 -19.56
N ARG A 107 10.19 0.37 -19.59
CA ARG A 107 10.82 1.59 -19.09
C ARG A 107 10.75 2.70 -20.14
N THR A 108 10.43 3.91 -19.70
CA THR A 108 10.56 5.09 -20.55
C THR A 108 12.04 5.43 -20.79
N ALA A 109 12.35 6.13 -21.88
CA ALA A 109 13.70 6.62 -22.16
C ALA A 109 14.26 7.44 -20.99
N TRP A 110 13.43 8.28 -20.38
CA TRP A 110 13.79 9.03 -19.18
C TRP A 110 14.17 8.11 -18.00
N ALA A 111 13.38 7.07 -17.71
CA ALA A 111 13.65 6.15 -16.61
C ALA A 111 14.97 5.36 -16.80
N ARG A 112 15.37 5.10 -18.07
CA ARG A 112 16.64 4.43 -18.39
C ARG A 112 17.86 5.27 -18.00
N GLN A 113 17.80 6.59 -18.11
CA GLN A 113 18.90 7.49 -17.76
C GLN A 113 19.20 7.50 -16.26
N TYR A 114 18.19 7.23 -15.42
CA TYR A 114 18.32 7.31 -13.95
C TYR A 114 18.55 5.95 -13.26
N ARG A 115 18.79 4.86 -14.02
CA ARG A 115 18.96 3.51 -13.43
C ARG A 115 20.14 3.38 -12.46
N HIS A 116 21.20 4.16 -12.68
CA HIS A 116 22.38 4.20 -11.82
C HIS A 116 22.45 5.44 -10.91
N SER A 117 21.41 6.25 -10.89
CA SER A 117 21.37 7.40 -9.98
C SER A 117 21.20 6.94 -8.53
N GLY A 118 21.81 7.64 -7.60
CA GLY A 118 21.57 7.46 -6.17
C GLY A 118 20.17 7.84 -5.72
N ASP A 119 19.30 8.21 -6.67
CA ASP A 119 17.93 8.64 -6.44
C ASP A 119 16.94 7.48 -6.62
N CYS A 120 16.03 7.32 -5.66
CA CYS A 120 14.96 6.33 -5.70
C CYS A 120 13.73 6.80 -6.51
N LYS A 121 13.91 7.65 -7.52
CA LYS A 121 12.79 8.10 -8.39
C LYS A 121 12.31 7.02 -9.35
N VAL A 122 13.17 6.07 -9.71
CA VAL A 122 12.88 4.97 -10.63
C VAL A 122 13.36 3.66 -10.03
N TRP A 123 13.03 2.54 -10.69
CA TRP A 123 13.68 1.26 -10.40
C TRP A 123 15.17 1.36 -10.71
N SER A 124 16.00 1.26 -9.71
CA SER A 124 17.43 1.54 -9.76
C SER A 124 18.17 0.76 -8.68
N GLU A 125 19.49 0.81 -8.67
CA GLU A 125 20.31 0.24 -7.61
C GLU A 125 19.94 0.84 -6.24
N ALA A 126 19.77 2.15 -6.16
CA ALA A 126 19.35 2.81 -4.94
C ALA A 126 17.97 2.34 -4.44
N ALA A 127 17.03 2.07 -5.35
CA ALA A 127 15.71 1.54 -5.02
C ALA A 127 15.82 0.13 -4.43
N ARG A 128 16.61 -0.76 -5.06
CA ARG A 128 16.89 -2.11 -4.54
C ARG A 128 17.54 -2.06 -3.16
N LEU A 129 18.58 -1.27 -3.01
CA LEU A 129 19.29 -1.11 -1.73
C LEU A 129 18.38 -0.60 -0.62
N ARG A 130 17.51 0.37 -0.95
CA ARG A 130 16.52 0.88 0.01
C ARG A 130 15.53 -0.19 0.45
N ILE A 131 15.04 -1.01 -0.48
CA ILE A 131 14.14 -2.13 -0.16
C ILE A 131 14.88 -3.15 0.68
N ALA A 132 16.05 -3.61 0.24
CA ALA A 132 16.85 -4.62 0.91
C ALA A 132 17.14 -4.27 2.38
N LYS A 133 17.55 -3.03 2.66
CA LYS A 133 17.79 -2.54 4.02
C LYS A 133 16.56 -2.51 4.93
N GLN A 134 15.35 -2.53 4.37
CA GLN A 134 14.11 -2.48 5.13
C GLN A 134 13.50 -3.87 5.39
N LEU A 135 13.94 -4.92 4.67
CA LEU A 135 13.40 -6.27 4.82
C LEU A 135 13.40 -6.80 6.26
N PRO A 136 14.44 -6.58 7.09
CA PRO A 136 14.39 -7.03 8.48
C PRO A 136 13.19 -6.49 9.26
N GLY A 137 12.75 -5.26 8.97
CA GLY A 137 11.64 -4.62 9.65
C GLY A 137 10.26 -5.22 9.34
N ILE A 138 10.14 -6.04 8.28
CA ILE A 138 8.87 -6.66 7.87
C ILE A 138 8.85 -8.18 8.06
N ARG A 139 9.88 -8.79 8.65
CA ARG A 139 9.94 -10.27 8.83
C ARG A 139 8.82 -10.82 9.71
N GLY A 140 8.31 -10.04 10.63
CA GLY A 140 7.17 -10.39 11.48
C GLY A 140 5.79 -10.22 10.82
N TRP A 141 5.75 -9.76 9.56
CA TRP A 141 4.51 -9.50 8.85
C TRP A 141 3.98 -10.74 8.13
N LYS A 142 2.68 -10.72 7.83
CA LYS A 142 2.00 -11.75 7.03
C LYS A 142 1.18 -11.08 5.94
N ALA A 143 1.03 -11.74 4.80
CA ALA A 143 0.18 -11.29 3.71
C ALA A 143 -0.75 -12.44 3.27
N GLU A 144 -2.05 -12.16 3.17
CA GLU A 144 -3.09 -13.15 2.87
C GLU A 144 -4.01 -12.63 1.77
N LEU A 145 -4.35 -13.50 0.83
CA LEU A 145 -5.32 -13.20 -0.22
C LEU A 145 -6.73 -13.37 0.34
N GLY A 146 -7.52 -12.33 0.27
CA GLY A 146 -8.89 -12.33 0.77
C GLY A 146 -9.48 -10.93 0.81
N ASP A 147 -10.74 -10.85 1.14
CA ASP A 147 -11.43 -9.59 1.41
C ASP A 147 -11.39 -9.24 2.92
N PHE A 148 -11.97 -8.10 3.28
CA PHE A 148 -12.01 -7.63 4.67
C PHE A 148 -12.76 -8.61 5.60
N GLN A 149 -13.70 -9.41 5.08
CA GLN A 149 -14.49 -10.36 5.88
C GLN A 149 -13.65 -11.57 6.31
N SER A 150 -12.58 -11.88 5.57
CA SER A 150 -11.64 -12.96 5.90
C SER A 150 -10.72 -12.62 7.08
N ALA A 151 -10.69 -11.35 7.50
CA ALA A 151 -9.81 -10.91 8.59
C ALA A 151 -10.21 -11.54 9.92
N PRO A 152 -9.23 -12.01 10.73
CA PRO A 152 -9.51 -12.70 12.00
C PRO A 152 -10.08 -11.71 13.05
N ASP A 153 -10.94 -12.20 13.94
CA ASP A 153 -11.41 -11.43 15.11
C ASP A 153 -10.31 -11.36 16.18
N LYS A 154 -9.49 -10.31 16.13
CA LYS A 154 -8.38 -10.06 17.07
C LYS A 154 -8.39 -8.64 17.60
N THR A 155 -7.91 -8.48 18.82
CA THR A 155 -7.58 -7.15 19.33
C THR A 155 -6.31 -6.65 18.65
N ALA A 156 -6.41 -5.54 17.92
CA ALA A 156 -5.34 -4.99 17.09
C ALA A 156 -5.56 -3.49 16.83
N THR A 157 -4.59 -2.85 16.21
CA THR A 157 -4.85 -1.60 15.49
C THR A 157 -5.27 -1.96 14.06
N TRP A 158 -6.47 -1.56 13.70
CA TRP A 158 -7.08 -1.77 12.39
C TRP A 158 -6.91 -0.50 11.55
N PHE A 159 -6.24 -0.62 10.43
CA PHE A 159 -6.13 0.48 9.46
C PHE A 159 -6.85 0.07 8.17
N ILE A 160 -8.01 0.67 7.93
CA ILE A 160 -8.97 0.25 6.90
C ILE A 160 -9.06 1.35 5.86
N ASP A 161 -8.43 1.14 4.69
CA ASP A 161 -8.34 2.10 3.58
C ASP A 161 -8.99 1.50 2.31
N PRO A 162 -10.32 1.40 2.27
CA PRO A 162 -11.04 0.79 1.15
C PRO A 162 -10.99 1.69 -0.09
N PRO A 163 -11.35 1.19 -1.28
CA PRO A 163 -11.78 2.06 -2.37
C PRO A 163 -12.83 3.03 -1.86
N TYR A 164 -12.67 4.32 -2.12
CA TYR A 164 -13.55 5.34 -1.56
C TYR A 164 -14.92 5.37 -2.26
N GLN A 165 -15.99 5.58 -1.49
CA GLN A 165 -17.36 5.57 -1.99
C GLN A 165 -17.55 6.57 -3.15
N VAL A 166 -16.98 7.77 -3.04
CA VAL A 166 -17.14 8.83 -4.04
C VAL A 166 -16.04 8.80 -5.11
N ALA A 167 -14.80 8.40 -4.77
CA ALA A 167 -13.63 8.50 -5.63
C ALA A 167 -12.97 7.14 -5.97
N GLY A 168 -13.50 6.03 -5.49
CA GLY A 168 -12.86 4.71 -5.57
C GLY A 168 -12.91 3.98 -6.92
N ARG A 169 -13.62 4.51 -7.92
CA ARG A 169 -13.80 3.87 -9.26
C ARG A 169 -12.53 3.62 -10.07
N HIS A 170 -11.38 4.09 -9.62
CA HIS A 170 -10.09 3.88 -10.29
C HIS A 170 -9.40 2.57 -9.90
N TYR A 171 -9.85 1.89 -8.86
CA TYR A 171 -9.28 0.62 -8.44
C TYR A 171 -9.74 -0.54 -9.33
N VAL A 172 -8.90 -1.58 -9.47
CA VAL A 172 -9.22 -2.80 -10.24
C VAL A 172 -10.43 -3.52 -9.63
N HIS A 173 -10.51 -3.51 -8.28
CA HIS A 173 -11.61 -4.06 -7.50
C HIS A 173 -12.23 -2.90 -6.70
N SER A 174 -13.20 -2.21 -7.29
CA SER A 174 -13.83 -1.03 -6.71
C SER A 174 -15.20 -1.29 -6.08
N GLU A 175 -15.77 -2.47 -6.29
CA GLU A 175 -17.07 -2.83 -5.73
C GLU A 175 -16.90 -3.23 -4.26
N VAL A 176 -17.46 -2.41 -3.36
CA VAL A 176 -17.43 -2.62 -1.91
C VAL A 176 -18.85 -2.53 -1.37
N ASP A 177 -19.27 -3.53 -0.60
CA ASP A 177 -20.47 -3.45 0.22
C ASP A 177 -20.19 -2.60 1.45
N TYR A 178 -20.49 -1.30 1.36
CA TYR A 178 -20.25 -0.35 2.46
C TYR A 178 -21.15 -0.61 3.68
N VAL A 179 -22.29 -1.29 3.53
CA VAL A 179 -23.14 -1.68 4.66
C VAL A 179 -22.48 -2.78 5.45
N ALA A 180 -21.98 -3.81 4.77
CA ALA A 180 -21.21 -4.88 5.41
C ALA A 180 -19.91 -4.36 6.01
N LEU A 181 -19.19 -3.47 5.28
CA LEU A 181 -17.94 -2.88 5.75
C LEU A 181 -18.16 -2.00 7.00
N ALA A 182 -19.23 -1.22 7.08
CA ALA A 182 -19.56 -0.43 8.25
C ALA A 182 -19.80 -1.31 9.49
N LYS A 183 -20.54 -2.42 9.34
CA LYS A 183 -20.75 -3.42 10.41
C LYS A 183 -19.42 -4.03 10.85
N PHE A 184 -18.59 -4.40 9.88
CA PHE A 184 -17.25 -4.92 10.13
C PHE A 184 -16.40 -3.91 10.93
N CYS A 185 -16.28 -2.68 10.49
CA CYS A 185 -15.50 -1.64 11.16
C CYS A 185 -15.96 -1.41 12.60
N LYS A 186 -17.28 -1.27 12.82
CA LYS A 186 -17.88 -1.07 14.15
C LYS A 186 -17.67 -2.25 15.09
N SER A 187 -17.48 -3.47 14.59
CA SER A 187 -17.29 -4.67 15.41
C SER A 187 -15.84 -4.95 15.78
N ARG A 188 -14.87 -4.21 15.26
CA ARG A 188 -13.44 -4.50 15.53
C ARG A 188 -13.07 -4.19 16.98
N LYS A 189 -12.21 -5.05 17.55
CA LYS A 189 -11.65 -4.91 18.90
C LYS A 189 -10.30 -4.20 18.82
N GLY A 190 -10.06 -3.27 19.71
CA GLY A 190 -8.87 -2.43 19.75
C GLY A 190 -9.09 -1.09 19.05
N GLN A 191 -8.03 -0.53 18.49
CA GLN A 191 -8.04 0.76 17.81
C GLN A 191 -8.40 0.57 16.33
N THR A 192 -9.33 1.37 15.83
CA THR A 192 -9.75 1.31 14.41
C THR A 192 -9.67 2.68 13.77
N PHE A 193 -9.02 2.78 12.62
CA PHE A 193 -9.05 3.92 11.71
C PHE A 193 -9.63 3.48 10.36
N VAL A 194 -10.60 4.23 9.86
CA VAL A 194 -11.19 4.02 8.53
C VAL A 194 -10.99 5.28 7.70
N CYS A 195 -10.33 5.12 6.57
CA CYS A 195 -10.03 6.21 5.65
C CYS A 195 -11.18 6.43 4.67
N GLU A 196 -11.49 7.69 4.36
CA GLU A 196 -12.46 8.04 3.34
C GLU A 196 -12.27 9.49 2.86
N ASN A 197 -12.96 9.85 1.78
CA ASN A 197 -13.11 11.24 1.33
C ASN A 197 -14.39 11.87 1.89
N ALA A 198 -14.36 13.19 2.03
CA ALA A 198 -15.56 13.97 2.37
C ALA A 198 -16.70 13.70 1.37
N GLY A 199 -17.91 13.52 1.89
CA GLY A 199 -19.11 13.17 1.13
C GLY A 199 -19.51 11.70 1.25
N ALA A 200 -18.68 10.84 1.83
CA ALA A 200 -19.07 9.49 2.22
C ALA A 200 -19.99 9.53 3.45
N ASP A 201 -20.98 8.65 3.50
CA ASP A 201 -22.06 8.65 4.50
C ASP A 201 -22.28 7.29 5.20
N TRP A 202 -21.44 6.31 4.90
CA TRP A 202 -21.59 4.95 5.44
C TRP A 202 -21.05 4.76 6.87
N LEU A 203 -20.29 5.74 7.41
CA LEU A 203 -19.88 5.87 8.81
C LEU A 203 -19.91 7.36 9.23
N GLU A 204 -19.80 7.64 10.52
CA GLU A 204 -19.66 9.00 11.06
C GLU A 204 -18.20 9.47 10.89
N PHE A 205 -17.89 10.02 9.73
CA PHE A 205 -16.56 10.51 9.43
C PHE A 205 -16.31 11.92 9.94
N LEU A 206 -15.12 12.16 10.47
CA LEU A 206 -14.64 13.47 10.91
C LEU A 206 -13.54 13.97 9.96
N PRO A 207 -13.42 15.29 9.73
CA PRO A 207 -12.35 15.87 8.94
C PRO A 207 -10.97 15.50 9.49
N LEU A 208 -10.07 15.00 8.62
CA LEU A 208 -8.70 14.64 8.98
C LEU A 208 -7.67 15.60 8.40
N ALA A 209 -7.68 15.79 7.09
CA ALA A 209 -6.69 16.60 6.40
C ALA A 209 -7.15 16.99 4.99
N LYS A 210 -6.56 18.09 4.48
CA LYS A 210 -6.59 18.38 3.04
C LYS A 210 -5.31 17.85 2.42
N SER A 211 -5.40 16.97 1.42
CA SER A 211 -4.27 16.51 0.65
C SER A 211 -4.36 16.99 -0.80
N ARG A 212 -3.20 17.28 -1.40
CA ARG A 212 -3.14 17.55 -2.84
C ARG A 212 -3.03 16.22 -3.56
N GLY A 213 -4.10 15.82 -4.25
CA GLY A 213 -4.06 14.66 -5.13
C GLY A 213 -3.14 14.92 -6.31
N THR A 214 -2.18 14.05 -6.53
CA THR A 214 -1.39 14.03 -7.77
C THR A 214 -2.14 13.21 -8.81
N PHE A 215 -3.16 13.79 -9.42
CA PHE A 215 -3.68 13.26 -10.67
C PHE A 215 -2.78 13.80 -11.78
N GLY A 216 -2.01 12.92 -12.45
CA GLY A 216 -1.32 13.15 -13.71
C GLY A 216 -1.24 14.61 -14.18
N HIS A 217 -1.07 14.97 -15.40
CA HIS A 217 -0.92 16.35 -15.90
C HIS A 217 -2.09 17.33 -15.67
N MET A 218 -3.16 16.92 -14.97
CA MET A 218 -4.24 17.83 -14.56
C MET A 218 -4.01 18.39 -13.16
N ARG A 219 -3.88 19.70 -13.07
CA ARG A 219 -3.73 20.45 -11.82
C ARG A 219 -4.92 20.25 -10.88
N SER A 220 -4.58 19.91 -9.63
CA SER A 220 -5.35 20.18 -8.41
C SER A 220 -6.74 19.58 -8.26
N GLY A 221 -6.81 18.30 -7.92
CA GLY A 221 -7.86 17.86 -7.02
C GLY A 221 -7.37 17.99 -5.57
N VAL A 222 -7.98 18.85 -4.77
CA VAL A 222 -7.79 18.80 -3.31
C VAL A 222 -8.63 17.64 -2.82
N SER A 223 -7.99 16.58 -2.27
CA SER A 223 -8.69 15.53 -1.57
C SER A 223 -8.95 15.99 -0.14
N ASN A 224 -10.19 16.01 0.28
CA ASN A 224 -10.56 16.26 1.67
C ASN A 224 -10.69 14.91 2.37
N GLU A 225 -9.59 14.47 2.98
CA GLU A 225 -9.54 13.21 3.72
C GLU A 225 -10.35 13.33 5.01
N VAL A 226 -11.15 12.30 5.29
CA VAL A 226 -11.92 12.15 6.52
C VAL A 226 -11.57 10.81 7.16
N VAL A 227 -11.86 10.69 8.46
CA VAL A 227 -11.58 9.48 9.24
C VAL A 227 -12.74 9.13 10.14
N PHE A 228 -13.09 7.85 10.20
CA PHE A 228 -13.80 7.28 11.33
C PHE A 228 -12.77 6.62 12.25
N SER A 229 -12.89 6.87 13.57
CA SER A 229 -12.00 6.24 14.56
C SER A 229 -12.78 5.77 15.78
N GLN A 230 -12.38 4.62 16.33
CA GLN A 230 -12.87 4.09 17.58
C GLN A 230 -11.77 3.36 18.34
N SER A 231 -11.94 3.24 19.67
CA SER A 231 -11.12 2.36 20.53
C SER A 231 -12.06 1.56 21.42
N ARG A 232 -11.95 0.22 21.39
CA ARG A 232 -12.80 -0.72 22.14
C ARG A 232 -11.96 -1.77 22.85
#